data_48b71632049d1af53f03b16b3aaa7897
#
_entry.id   48b71632049d1af53f03b16b3aaa7897
#
_cell.length_a   1.000
_cell.length_b   1.000
_cell.length_c   1.000
_cell.angle_alpha   90.00
_cell.angle_beta   90.00
_cell.angle_gamma   90.00
#
_symmetry.space_group_name_H-M   'P 1'
#
loop_
_entity.id
_entity.type
_entity.pdbx_description
1 polymer ?
#
loop_
_entity_poly.entity_id
_entity_poly.type
_entity_poly.pdbx_seq_one_letter_code
_entity_poly.pdbx_strand_id
1 'polypeptide(L)'
;IVMAVSVLLVSGEFTRREAAVTFTLDPRRGRVLAAKAVVAVGLALAAACWALIVAGVAYLLAPALAGVTLPPDLEPGRIAVVFGGLVFTTLAGLALGLLTRNAVAPIVVMLVWPTVSMLVARSSEVAQKIIAWIDIEPVAALFHSSAQAWAQLGTSVLAWIVLPGAIGAWRLFRGDL
;
A
#
# COMPACT_ATOMS: atom_id res chain seq x y z
N ILE A 1 -4.92 -7.43 5.00
CA ILE A 1 -4.00 -8.47 5.52
C ILE A 1 -2.57 -8.21 5.01
N VAL A 2 -2.32 -8.16 3.69
CA VAL A 2 -0.98 -7.98 3.09
C VAL A 2 -0.29 -6.73 3.62
N MET A 3 -0.99 -5.61 3.67
CA MET A 3 -0.51 -4.35 4.24
C MET A 3 -0.10 -4.50 5.71
N ALA A 4 -0.91 -5.16 6.54
CA ALA A 4 -0.58 -5.39 7.94
C ALA A 4 0.70 -6.24 8.09
N VAL A 5 0.86 -7.27 7.26
CA VAL A 5 2.07 -8.09 7.23
C VAL A 5 3.29 -7.25 6.83
N SER A 6 3.17 -6.36 5.85
CA SER A 6 4.25 -5.48 5.41
C SER A 6 4.66 -4.47 6.49
N VAL A 7 3.69 -3.91 7.20
CA VAL A 7 3.94 -3.05 8.36
C VAL A 7 4.66 -3.83 9.46
N LEU A 8 4.22 -5.05 9.77
CA LEU A 8 4.83 -5.90 10.79
C LEU A 8 6.25 -6.34 10.43
N LEU A 9 6.56 -6.55 9.14
CA LEU A 9 7.91 -6.86 8.67
C LEU A 9 8.93 -5.76 9.01
N VAL A 10 8.49 -4.50 9.04
CA VAL A 10 9.37 -3.37 9.37
C VAL A 10 9.32 -3.03 10.85
N SER A 11 8.12 -2.89 11.40
CA SER A 11 7.94 -2.41 12.78
C SER A 11 8.15 -3.52 13.82
N GLY A 12 8.01 -4.80 13.43
CA GLY A 12 8.24 -5.93 14.33
C GLY A 12 9.64 -5.96 14.92
N GLU A 13 10.66 -5.60 14.14
CA GLU A 13 12.04 -5.52 14.63
C GLU A 13 12.26 -4.40 15.65
N PHE A 14 11.58 -3.26 15.47
CA PHE A 14 11.65 -2.17 16.46
C PHE A 14 10.96 -2.55 17.76
N THR A 15 9.83 -3.27 17.67
CA THR A 15 9.07 -3.71 18.86
C THR A 15 9.82 -4.79 19.66
N ARG A 16 10.57 -5.67 18.99
CA ARG A 16 11.31 -6.77 19.62
C ARG A 16 12.75 -6.43 19.99
N ARG A 17 13.20 -5.19 19.81
CA ARG A 17 14.61 -4.76 19.98
C ARG A 17 15.62 -5.54 19.11
N GLU A 18 15.15 -6.30 18.13
CA GLU A 18 15.97 -7.06 17.21
C GLU A 18 16.67 -6.17 16.18
N ALA A 19 16.22 -4.92 16.01
CA ALA A 19 16.84 -3.92 15.16
C ALA A 19 18.33 -3.71 15.50
N ALA A 20 18.69 -3.71 16.79
CA ALA A 20 20.07 -3.57 17.22
C ALA A 20 20.94 -4.74 16.73
N VAL A 21 20.43 -5.97 16.79
CA VAL A 21 21.14 -7.18 16.36
C VAL A 21 21.28 -7.23 14.82
N THR A 22 20.22 -6.88 14.10
CA THR A 22 20.24 -6.86 12.63
C THR A 22 21.24 -5.83 12.09
N PHE A 23 21.34 -4.66 12.73
CA PHE A 23 22.27 -3.60 12.32
C PHE A 23 23.73 -3.82 12.79
N THR A 24 23.98 -4.69 13.76
CA THR A 24 25.32 -5.13 14.12
C THR A 24 25.86 -6.16 13.12
N LEU A 25 24.99 -6.97 12.53
CA LEU A 25 25.35 -8.00 11.55
C LEU A 25 25.59 -7.41 10.14
N ASP A 26 24.81 -6.43 9.70
CA ASP A 26 25.01 -5.71 8.44
C ASP A 26 25.00 -4.19 8.67
N PRO A 27 26.17 -3.51 8.63
CA PRO A 27 26.27 -2.06 8.82
C PRO A 27 25.64 -1.25 7.68
N ARG A 28 25.25 -1.91 6.56
CA ARG A 28 24.64 -1.25 5.40
C ARG A 28 23.12 -1.14 5.55
N ARG A 29 22.67 -0.28 6.44
CA ARG A 29 21.23 -0.03 6.78
C ARG A 29 20.34 0.14 5.55
N GLY A 30 20.83 0.79 4.49
CA GLY A 30 20.09 0.96 3.24
C GLY A 30 19.81 -0.34 2.51
N ARG A 31 20.73 -1.32 2.55
CA ARG A 31 20.56 -2.64 1.91
C ARG A 31 19.46 -3.45 2.63
N VAL A 32 19.43 -3.38 3.95
CA VAL A 32 18.38 -4.03 4.75
C VAL A 32 17.00 -3.45 4.42
N LEU A 33 16.86 -2.12 4.33
CA LEU A 33 15.62 -1.47 3.92
C LEU A 33 15.18 -1.85 2.50
N ALA A 34 16.12 -1.87 1.56
CA ALA A 34 15.84 -2.30 0.18
C ALA A 34 15.37 -3.74 0.12
N ALA A 35 16.03 -4.65 0.84
CA ALA A 35 15.63 -6.06 0.91
C ALA A 35 14.22 -6.21 1.48
N LYS A 36 13.86 -5.48 2.53
CA LYS A 36 12.50 -5.48 3.09
C LYS A 36 11.46 -4.96 2.10
N ALA A 37 11.78 -3.89 1.37
CA ALA A 37 10.89 -3.35 0.34
C ALA A 37 10.66 -4.38 -0.77
N VAL A 38 11.71 -5.08 -1.22
CA VAL A 38 11.59 -6.14 -2.24
C VAL A 38 10.72 -7.30 -1.73
N VAL A 39 10.93 -7.76 -0.50
CA VAL A 39 10.11 -8.82 0.09
C VAL A 39 8.65 -8.38 0.23
N ALA A 40 8.40 -7.16 0.68
CA ALA A 40 7.05 -6.60 0.82
C ALA A 40 6.33 -6.50 -0.53
N VAL A 41 7.01 -6.02 -1.57
CA VAL A 41 6.45 -5.97 -2.94
C VAL A 41 6.21 -7.38 -3.47
N GLY A 42 7.13 -8.32 -3.28
CA GLY A 42 6.95 -9.71 -3.66
C GLY A 42 5.71 -10.35 -3.01
N LEU A 43 5.50 -10.06 -1.72
CA LEU A 43 4.33 -10.52 -0.98
C LEU A 43 3.03 -9.89 -1.52
N ALA A 44 3.06 -8.59 -1.86
CA ALA A 44 1.92 -7.91 -2.46
C ALA A 44 1.54 -8.50 -3.83
N LEU A 45 2.53 -8.78 -4.66
CA LEU A 45 2.31 -9.41 -5.97
C LEU A 45 1.77 -10.84 -5.82
N ALA A 46 2.33 -11.63 -4.90
CA ALA A 46 1.81 -12.97 -4.62
C ALA A 46 0.36 -12.95 -4.13
N ALA A 47 0.01 -12.00 -3.27
CA ALA A 47 -1.36 -11.81 -2.79
C ALA A 47 -2.31 -11.36 -3.91
N ALA A 48 -1.85 -10.50 -4.83
CA ALA A 48 -2.61 -10.10 -6.01
C ALA A 48 -2.89 -11.30 -6.93
N CYS A 49 -1.88 -12.12 -7.20
CA CYS A 49 -2.04 -13.36 -7.97
C CYS A 49 -3.05 -14.30 -7.30
N TRP A 50 -2.93 -14.48 -5.97
CA TRP A 50 -3.87 -15.29 -5.21
C TRP A 50 -5.30 -14.76 -5.30
N ALA A 51 -5.49 -13.45 -5.16
CA ALA A 51 -6.81 -12.82 -5.29
C ALA A 51 -7.42 -13.05 -6.69
N LEU A 52 -6.62 -13.00 -7.75
CA LEU A 52 -7.07 -13.30 -9.11
C LEU A 52 -7.46 -14.76 -9.28
N ILE A 53 -6.70 -15.69 -8.70
CA ILE A 53 -7.04 -17.13 -8.73
C ILE A 53 -8.39 -17.37 -8.05
N VAL A 54 -8.57 -16.80 -6.83
CA VAL A 54 -9.83 -16.93 -6.09
C VAL A 54 -10.99 -16.31 -6.86
N ALA A 55 -10.80 -15.12 -7.44
CA ALA A 55 -11.82 -14.46 -8.26
C ALA A 55 -12.16 -15.29 -9.51
N GLY A 56 -11.15 -15.86 -10.18
CA GLY A 56 -11.35 -16.73 -11.33
C GLY A 56 -12.12 -18.01 -10.99
N VAL A 57 -11.78 -18.65 -9.88
CA VAL A 57 -12.51 -19.84 -9.40
C VAL A 57 -13.95 -19.47 -9.05
N ALA A 58 -14.17 -18.36 -8.33
CA ALA A 58 -15.51 -17.89 -8.00
C ALA A 58 -16.35 -17.59 -9.25
N TYR A 59 -15.72 -16.97 -10.25
CA TYR A 59 -16.36 -16.70 -11.55
C TYR A 59 -16.81 -17.99 -12.25
N LEU A 60 -15.96 -19.02 -12.29
CA LEU A 60 -16.28 -20.30 -12.92
C LEU A 60 -17.37 -21.08 -12.18
N LEU A 61 -17.44 -20.92 -10.85
CA LEU A 61 -18.43 -21.62 -10.01
C LEU A 61 -19.77 -20.87 -9.91
N ALA A 62 -19.82 -19.58 -10.21
CA ALA A 62 -21.02 -18.76 -10.09
C ALA A 62 -22.24 -19.30 -10.83
N PRO A 63 -22.14 -19.80 -12.08
CA PRO A 63 -23.29 -20.39 -12.77
C PRO A 63 -23.80 -21.65 -12.09
N ALA A 64 -22.91 -22.51 -11.59
CA ALA A 64 -23.27 -23.76 -10.96
C ALA A 64 -23.87 -23.58 -9.56
N LEU A 65 -23.40 -22.61 -8.79
CA LEU A 65 -23.81 -22.38 -7.40
C LEU A 65 -24.97 -21.41 -7.25
N ALA A 66 -25.02 -20.38 -8.09
CA ALA A 66 -25.97 -19.28 -7.97
C ALA A 66 -26.89 -19.11 -9.20
N GLY A 67 -26.71 -19.89 -10.26
CA GLY A 67 -27.46 -19.74 -11.50
C GLY A 67 -27.25 -18.41 -12.23
N VAL A 68 -26.18 -17.66 -11.87
CA VAL A 68 -25.89 -16.35 -12.42
C VAL A 68 -24.74 -16.46 -13.41
N THR A 69 -24.99 -16.09 -14.66
CA THR A 69 -23.94 -15.93 -15.67
C THR A 69 -23.36 -14.51 -15.56
N LEU A 70 -22.14 -14.40 -15.07
CA LEU A 70 -21.42 -13.13 -15.03
C LEU A 70 -20.77 -12.85 -16.39
N PRO A 71 -20.86 -11.65 -16.96
CA PRO A 71 -20.11 -11.31 -18.16
C PRO A 71 -18.59 -11.39 -17.86
N PRO A 72 -17.77 -11.86 -18.82
CA PRO A 72 -16.32 -11.89 -18.66
C PRO A 72 -15.77 -10.45 -18.71
N ASP A 73 -15.64 -9.84 -17.54
CA ASP A 73 -15.15 -8.45 -17.41
C ASP A 73 -13.69 -8.44 -16.97
N LEU A 74 -12.85 -9.18 -17.71
CA LEU A 74 -11.40 -9.24 -17.54
C LEU A 74 -10.73 -8.10 -18.30
N GLU A 75 -11.08 -6.87 -17.96
CA GLU A 75 -10.41 -5.71 -18.51
C GLU A 75 -8.96 -5.65 -17.96
N PRO A 76 -7.92 -5.67 -18.83
CA PRO A 76 -6.52 -5.65 -18.38
C PRO A 76 -6.22 -4.51 -17.43
N GLY A 77 -6.91 -3.40 -17.62
CA GLY A 77 -6.84 -2.26 -16.75
C GLY A 77 -7.26 -2.56 -15.31
N ARG A 78 -8.36 -3.26 -15.06
CA ARG A 78 -8.80 -3.62 -13.69
C ARG A 78 -7.79 -4.51 -12.98
N ILE A 79 -7.17 -5.43 -13.73
CA ILE A 79 -6.09 -6.26 -13.20
C ILE A 79 -4.92 -5.37 -12.76
N ALA A 80 -4.51 -4.42 -13.60
CA ALA A 80 -3.42 -3.50 -13.28
C ALA A 80 -3.71 -2.65 -12.02
N VAL A 81 -4.98 -2.25 -11.79
CA VAL A 81 -5.38 -1.54 -10.56
C VAL A 81 -5.24 -2.42 -9.32
N VAL A 82 -5.67 -3.67 -9.39
CA VAL A 82 -5.53 -4.57 -8.22
C VAL A 82 -4.06 -4.74 -7.86
N PHE A 83 -3.19 -5.01 -8.84
CA PHE A 83 -1.75 -5.13 -8.60
C PHE A 83 -1.13 -3.81 -8.13
N GLY A 84 -1.39 -2.73 -8.84
CA GLY A 84 -0.86 -1.40 -8.51
C GLY A 84 -1.33 -0.91 -7.15
N GLY A 85 -2.60 -1.08 -6.82
CA GLY A 85 -3.18 -0.72 -5.53
C GLY A 85 -2.57 -1.51 -4.37
N LEU A 86 -2.40 -2.82 -4.52
CA LEU A 86 -1.75 -3.65 -3.50
C LEU A 86 -0.28 -3.28 -3.31
N VAL A 87 0.46 -3.03 -4.37
CA VAL A 87 1.86 -2.58 -4.27
C VAL A 87 1.93 -1.20 -3.62
N PHE A 88 1.08 -0.26 -4.03
CA PHE A 88 1.02 1.08 -3.46
C PHE A 88 0.72 1.06 -1.96
N THR A 89 -0.36 0.39 -1.54
CA THR A 89 -0.75 0.30 -0.13
C THR A 89 0.29 -0.42 0.72
N THR A 90 0.98 -1.41 0.15
CA THR A 90 2.08 -2.13 0.80
C THR A 90 3.28 -1.21 1.04
N LEU A 91 3.70 -0.45 0.02
CA LEU A 91 4.82 0.50 0.14
C LEU A 91 4.48 1.67 1.07
N ALA A 92 3.24 2.18 1.01
CA ALA A 92 2.78 3.22 1.92
C ALA A 92 2.77 2.72 3.38
N GLY A 93 2.28 1.51 3.64
CA GLY A 93 2.33 0.88 4.96
C GLY A 93 3.76 0.72 5.47
N LEU A 94 4.69 0.29 4.61
CA LEU A 94 6.11 0.17 4.93
C LEU A 94 6.73 1.53 5.27
N ALA A 95 6.46 2.57 4.49
CA ALA A 95 6.96 3.92 4.70
C ALA A 95 6.44 4.53 6.02
N LEU A 96 5.15 4.36 6.31
CA LEU A 96 4.55 4.77 7.58
C LEU A 96 5.11 3.95 8.77
N GLY A 97 5.35 2.65 8.59
CA GLY A 97 5.98 1.81 9.60
C GLY A 97 7.39 2.29 9.97
N LEU A 98 8.18 2.69 8.97
CA LEU A 98 9.49 3.31 9.19
C LEU A 98 9.39 4.65 9.92
N LEU A 99 8.41 5.48 9.56
CA LEU A 99 8.21 6.79 10.16
C LEU A 99 7.82 6.69 11.64
N THR A 100 6.86 5.82 11.95
CA THR A 100 6.26 5.73 13.29
C THR A 100 7.02 4.81 14.24
N ARG A 101 7.86 3.92 13.72
CA ARG A 101 8.54 2.84 14.48
C ARG A 101 7.57 1.99 15.32
N ASN A 102 6.31 1.98 14.93
CA ASN A 102 5.23 1.29 15.62
C ASN A 102 4.34 0.61 14.58
N ALA A 103 3.90 -0.62 14.85
CA ALA A 103 3.03 -1.37 13.95
C ALA A 103 1.58 -0.86 13.95
N VAL A 104 1.10 -0.40 15.08
CA VAL A 104 -0.31 -0.08 15.28
C VAL A 104 -0.71 1.16 14.52
N ALA A 105 0.09 2.24 14.61
CA ALA A 105 -0.25 3.53 14.00
C ALA A 105 -0.44 3.46 12.48
N PRO A 106 0.47 2.85 11.67
CA PRO A 106 0.27 2.72 10.23
C PRO A 106 -0.95 1.88 9.88
N ILE A 107 -1.19 0.78 10.61
CA ILE A 107 -2.36 -0.08 10.35
C ILE A 107 -3.65 0.70 10.59
N VAL A 108 -3.75 1.44 11.69
CA VAL A 108 -4.92 2.26 12.00
C VAL A 108 -5.12 3.35 10.95
N VAL A 109 -4.06 4.07 10.58
CA VAL A 109 -4.15 5.12 9.55
C VAL A 109 -4.67 4.55 8.24
N MET A 110 -4.09 3.46 7.77
CA MET A 110 -4.48 2.83 6.51
C MET A 110 -5.89 2.25 6.53
N LEU A 111 -6.36 1.77 7.69
CA LEU A 111 -7.71 1.21 7.84
C LEU A 111 -8.76 2.31 7.92
N VAL A 112 -8.46 3.41 8.59
CA VAL A 112 -9.41 4.51 8.85
C VAL A 112 -9.46 5.49 7.68
N TRP A 113 -8.33 5.69 6.98
CA TRP A 113 -8.23 6.68 5.90
C TRP A 113 -9.31 6.57 4.82
N PRO A 114 -9.63 5.38 4.25
CA PRO A 114 -10.65 5.29 3.21
C PRO A 114 -12.02 5.77 3.69
N THR A 115 -12.35 5.50 4.95
CA THR A 115 -13.62 5.97 5.54
C THR A 115 -13.61 7.48 5.76
N VAL A 116 -12.51 8.02 6.26
CA VAL A 116 -12.35 9.47 6.49
C VAL A 116 -12.33 10.21 5.17
N SER A 117 -11.56 9.76 4.18
CA SER A 117 -11.47 10.39 2.86
C SER A 117 -12.83 10.42 2.16
N MET A 118 -13.58 9.32 2.21
CA MET A 118 -14.94 9.25 1.68
C MET A 118 -15.89 10.23 2.39
N LEU A 119 -15.83 10.33 3.71
CA LEU A 119 -16.69 11.23 4.48
C LEU A 119 -16.37 12.69 4.17
N VAL A 120 -15.08 13.04 4.13
CA VAL A 120 -14.63 14.39 3.81
C VAL A 120 -14.97 14.76 2.37
N ALA A 121 -14.75 13.84 1.40
CA ALA A 121 -15.11 14.07 0.01
C ALA A 121 -16.59 14.35 -0.22
N ARG A 122 -17.46 13.78 0.62
CA ARG A 122 -18.91 14.04 0.56
C ARG A 122 -19.35 15.37 1.18
N SER A 123 -18.48 16.04 1.94
CA SER A 123 -18.82 17.28 2.63
C SER A 123 -18.93 18.50 1.70
N SER A 124 -18.11 18.56 0.64
CA SER A 124 -18.14 19.63 -0.35
C SER A 124 -17.36 19.25 -1.63
N GLU A 125 -17.68 19.92 -2.76
CA GLU A 125 -16.94 19.74 -4.02
C GLU A 125 -15.45 20.12 -3.89
N VAL A 126 -15.15 21.12 -3.08
CA VAL A 126 -13.76 21.54 -2.82
C VAL A 126 -12.99 20.44 -2.07
N ALA A 127 -13.62 19.87 -1.04
CA ALA A 127 -13.03 18.77 -0.27
C ALA A 127 -12.80 17.55 -1.16
N GLN A 128 -13.73 17.21 -2.03
CA GLN A 128 -13.57 16.11 -3.00
C GLN A 128 -12.36 16.33 -3.91
N LYS A 129 -12.17 17.54 -4.44
CA LYS A 129 -11.02 17.88 -5.27
C LYS A 129 -9.70 17.78 -4.49
N ILE A 130 -9.66 18.21 -3.25
CA ILE A 130 -8.46 18.12 -2.40
C ILE A 130 -8.13 16.65 -2.09
N ILE A 131 -9.12 15.87 -1.68
CA ILE A 131 -8.93 14.45 -1.37
C ILE A 131 -8.39 13.68 -2.57
N ALA A 132 -8.87 13.96 -3.78
CA ALA A 132 -8.39 13.32 -5.00
C ALA A 132 -6.86 13.46 -5.23
N TRP A 133 -6.20 14.46 -4.63
CA TRP A 133 -4.75 14.67 -4.72
C TRP A 133 -3.94 13.92 -3.66
N ILE A 134 -4.58 13.49 -2.58
CA ILE A 134 -3.91 12.82 -1.44
C ILE A 134 -4.53 11.45 -1.12
N ASP A 135 -5.35 10.91 -2.01
CA ASP A 135 -5.99 9.62 -1.79
C ASP A 135 -4.96 8.48 -1.75
N ILE A 136 -5.32 7.44 -1.00
CA ILE A 136 -4.50 6.24 -0.85
C ILE A 136 -4.74 5.23 -1.99
N GLU A 137 -5.80 5.42 -2.78
CA GLU A 137 -6.15 4.57 -3.93
C GLU A 137 -6.08 5.32 -5.27
N PRO A 138 -4.99 6.05 -5.57
CA PRO A 138 -4.90 6.86 -6.79
C PRO A 138 -4.78 6.00 -8.05
N VAL A 139 -4.46 4.71 -7.90
CA VAL A 139 -4.21 3.80 -9.02
C VAL A 139 -5.47 3.63 -9.87
N ALA A 140 -6.67 3.73 -9.28
CA ALA A 140 -7.93 3.70 -10.01
C ALA A 140 -8.06 4.86 -11.02
N ALA A 141 -7.41 5.99 -10.76
CA ALA A 141 -7.42 7.14 -11.66
C ALA A 141 -6.61 6.91 -12.96
N LEU A 142 -5.68 5.94 -12.98
CA LEU A 142 -4.87 5.61 -14.16
C LEU A 142 -5.71 5.10 -15.35
N PHE A 143 -6.92 4.57 -15.09
CA PHE A 143 -7.81 4.14 -16.17
C PHE A 143 -8.28 5.28 -17.06
N HIS A 144 -8.34 6.49 -16.54
CA HIS A 144 -8.80 7.64 -17.28
C HIS A 144 -7.68 8.29 -18.11
N SER A 145 -6.44 7.77 -18.08
CA SER A 145 -5.27 8.15 -18.90
C SER A 145 -5.04 9.66 -19.04
N SER A 146 -5.56 10.48 -18.12
CA SER A 146 -5.42 11.94 -18.18
C SER A 146 -4.12 12.39 -17.52
N ALA A 147 -3.55 13.49 -17.99
CA ALA A 147 -2.38 14.12 -17.35
C ALA A 147 -2.65 14.45 -15.88
N GLN A 148 -3.88 14.79 -15.52
CA GLN A 148 -4.31 15.04 -14.16
C GLN A 148 -4.25 13.76 -13.30
N ALA A 149 -4.67 12.61 -13.83
CA ALA A 149 -4.59 11.33 -13.11
C ALA A 149 -3.14 10.95 -12.78
N TRP A 150 -2.21 11.15 -13.69
CA TRP A 150 -0.78 10.94 -13.42
C TRP A 150 -0.21 11.90 -12.38
N ALA A 151 -0.64 13.17 -12.40
CA ALA A 151 -0.25 14.15 -11.39
C ALA A 151 -0.79 13.78 -10.00
N GLN A 152 -2.04 13.34 -9.90
CA GLN A 152 -2.66 12.85 -8.66
C GLN A 152 -1.95 11.61 -8.11
N LEU A 153 -1.59 10.65 -8.98
CA LEU A 153 -0.77 9.51 -8.58
C LEU A 153 0.58 9.97 -8.01
N GLY A 154 1.24 10.91 -8.70
CA GLY A 154 2.53 11.47 -8.26
C GLY A 154 2.44 12.11 -6.88
N THR A 155 1.43 12.94 -6.61
CA THR A 155 1.23 13.57 -5.30
C THR A 155 0.90 12.56 -4.21
N SER A 156 0.10 11.54 -4.51
CA SER A 156 -0.20 10.46 -3.56
C SER A 156 1.04 9.63 -3.23
N VAL A 157 1.87 9.28 -4.23
CA VAL A 157 3.16 8.61 -4.01
C VAL A 157 4.08 9.46 -3.13
N LEU A 158 4.17 10.78 -3.39
CA LEU A 158 4.95 11.69 -2.58
C LEU A 158 4.44 11.72 -1.14
N ALA A 159 3.14 11.87 -0.93
CA ALA A 159 2.54 12.02 0.40
C ALA A 159 2.63 10.74 1.24
N TRP A 160 2.37 9.58 0.64
CA TRP A 160 2.23 8.32 1.38
C TRP A 160 3.47 7.43 1.40
N ILE A 161 4.35 7.58 0.41
CA ILE A 161 5.54 6.71 0.28
C ILE A 161 6.82 7.53 0.47
N VAL A 162 7.02 8.56 -0.35
CA VAL A 162 8.31 9.26 -0.40
C VAL A 162 8.56 10.06 0.87
N LEU A 163 7.64 10.92 1.29
CA LEU A 163 7.81 11.75 2.48
C LEU A 163 7.94 10.93 3.77
N PRO A 164 7.01 9.99 4.09
CA PRO A 164 7.14 9.18 5.30
C PRO A 164 8.38 8.28 5.26
N GLY A 165 8.68 7.69 4.09
CA GLY A 165 9.85 6.83 3.90
C GLY A 165 11.16 7.58 4.05
N ALA A 166 11.28 8.78 3.46
CA ALA A 166 12.48 9.61 3.57
C ALA A 166 12.73 10.07 5.01
N ILE A 167 11.69 10.54 5.70
CA ILE A 167 11.80 10.97 7.11
C ILE A 167 12.15 9.78 8.00
N GLY A 168 11.50 8.63 7.81
CA GLY A 168 11.78 7.41 8.56
C GLY A 168 13.21 6.90 8.33
N ALA A 169 13.67 6.86 7.09
CA ALA A 169 15.03 6.49 6.74
C ALA A 169 16.05 7.48 7.30
N TRP A 170 15.81 8.79 7.18
CA TRP A 170 16.68 9.82 7.72
C TRP A 170 16.88 9.66 9.25
N ARG A 171 15.80 9.43 10.00
CA ARG A 171 15.88 9.14 11.44
C ARG A 171 16.67 7.87 11.74
N LEU A 172 16.54 6.84 10.90
CA LEU A 172 17.26 5.58 11.04
C LEU A 172 18.78 5.77 10.82
N PHE A 173 19.18 6.60 9.83
CA PHE A 173 20.59 6.86 9.52
C PHE A 173 21.27 7.78 10.53
N ARG A 174 20.55 8.70 11.19
CA ARG A 174 21.12 9.59 12.20
C ARG A 174 21.35 8.94 13.57
N GLY A 175 20.93 7.68 13.75
CA GLY A 175 21.29 6.92 14.96
C GLY A 175 20.46 7.23 16.20
N ASP A 176 19.33 7.92 16.07
CA ASP A 176 18.36 8.11 17.15
C ASP A 176 17.60 6.79 17.40
N LEU A 177 18.30 5.81 17.99
CA LEU A 177 17.76 4.54 18.48
C LEU A 177 17.39 4.65 19.95
#